data_a2e11ee68a64947b75ef25437ba7f0fc
#
_entry.id   a2e11ee68a64947b75ef25437ba7f0fc
#
_cell.length_a   1.000
_cell.length_b   1.000
_cell.length_c   1.000
_cell.angle_alpha   90.00
_cell.angle_beta   90.00
_cell.angle_gamma   90.00
#
_symmetry.space_group_name_H-M   'P 1'
#
loop_
_entity.id
_entity.type
_entity.pdbx_description
1 polymer ?
#
loop_
_entity_poly.entity_id
_entity_poly.type
_entity_poly.pdbx_seq_one_letter_code
_entity_poly.pdbx_strand_id
1 'polypeptide(L)'
;PLDDAITNLTQTNESKLKTLERQLIGKQIRNATLIGEYAPILEKSRPELSPLIKQLVLDSTPEGPMYQGLKKRVADSVVASNFVSKDEQAQELTNISEALSPVLFNDALSDVVNVLADMSNGALARVNALSQQQSQQANSSEDFGVGSQLVGNPNYGTWNNNNGMSFWEWYGMYALISNLSSPISFDRWGRYRGYSYYNDYGRYRYSSPKQRKKHSDVWNKTNKKFSTGSRYSTPYSKSRVGSSRLSRQSSQAKTAAGKGFSSSNRFKQTRSTSSYANNSSFRNSRSSTSRGSSRGK
;
A
#
# COMPACT_ATOMS: atom_id res chain seq x y z
N PRO A 1 12.26 -29.53 13.07
CA PRO A 1 10.96 -29.91 12.52
C PRO A 1 10.05 -28.68 12.31
N LEU A 2 8.99 -28.82 11.55
CA LEU A 2 8.07 -27.71 11.23
C LEU A 2 7.39 -27.13 12.47
N ASP A 3 7.10 -27.96 13.46
CA ASP A 3 6.50 -27.53 14.73
C ASP A 3 7.42 -26.59 15.54
N ASP A 4 8.72 -26.86 15.54
CA ASP A 4 9.68 -25.98 16.20
C ASP A 4 9.79 -24.63 15.46
N ALA A 5 9.74 -24.64 14.14
CA ALA A 5 9.72 -23.42 13.34
C ALA A 5 8.47 -22.59 13.60
N ILE A 6 7.29 -23.22 13.67
CA ILE A 6 6.02 -22.54 14.02
C ILE A 6 6.11 -21.93 15.42
N THR A 7 6.61 -22.68 16.41
CA THR A 7 6.76 -22.17 17.78
C THR A 7 7.71 -20.98 17.85
N ASN A 8 8.88 -21.08 17.21
CA ASN A 8 9.87 -20.01 17.20
C ASN A 8 9.35 -18.76 16.47
N LEU A 9 8.67 -18.91 15.34
CA LEU A 9 8.08 -17.80 14.60
C LEU A 9 6.95 -17.12 15.40
N THR A 10 6.15 -17.90 16.12
CA THR A 10 5.09 -17.36 16.99
C THR A 10 5.68 -16.44 18.06
N GLN A 11 6.67 -16.92 18.83
CA GLN A 11 7.34 -16.12 19.87
C GLN A 11 8.03 -14.88 19.28
N THR A 12 8.68 -15.05 18.13
CA THR A 12 9.34 -13.95 17.42
C THR A 12 8.33 -12.88 17.00
N ASN A 13 7.18 -13.29 16.45
CA ASN A 13 6.14 -12.36 15.99
C ASN A 13 5.50 -11.60 17.16
N GLU A 14 5.25 -12.26 18.28
CA GLU A 14 4.75 -11.58 19.50
C GLU A 14 5.73 -10.52 20.00
N SER A 15 7.03 -10.85 20.02
CA SER A 15 8.08 -9.89 20.41
C SER A 15 8.19 -8.72 19.43
N LYS A 16 8.17 -9.01 18.11
CA LYS A 16 8.20 -7.97 17.07
C LYS A 16 6.97 -7.07 17.12
N LEU A 17 5.78 -7.62 17.39
CA LEU A 17 4.54 -6.85 17.51
C LEU A 17 4.65 -5.82 18.64
N LYS A 18 5.11 -6.23 19.81
CA LYS A 18 5.36 -5.33 20.95
C LYS A 18 6.42 -4.27 20.65
N THR A 19 7.44 -4.64 19.89
CA THR A 19 8.50 -3.71 19.48
C THR A 19 7.95 -2.67 18.51
N LEU A 20 7.16 -3.08 17.50
CA LEU A 20 6.53 -2.17 16.57
C LEU A 20 5.56 -1.21 17.27
N GLU A 21 4.79 -1.70 18.25
CA GLU A 21 3.91 -0.86 19.07
C GLU A 21 4.70 0.26 19.77
N ARG A 22 5.80 -0.09 20.45
CA ARG A 22 6.67 0.89 21.13
C ARG A 22 7.27 1.90 20.14
N GLN A 23 7.62 1.44 18.94
CA GLN A 23 8.17 2.31 17.89
C GLN A 23 7.13 3.28 17.32
N LEU A 24 5.87 2.85 17.19
CA LEU A 24 4.76 3.73 16.81
C LEU A 24 4.52 4.79 17.90
N ILE A 25 4.39 4.37 19.16
CA ILE A 25 4.21 5.27 20.30
C ILE A 25 5.40 6.25 20.39
N GLY A 26 6.62 5.75 20.23
CA GLY A 26 7.86 6.55 20.25
C GLY A 26 8.12 7.38 19.00
N LYS A 27 7.19 7.42 18.04
CA LYS A 27 7.32 8.17 16.76
C LYS A 27 8.59 7.83 15.97
N GLN A 28 8.99 6.57 16.01
CA GLN A 28 10.19 6.07 15.32
C GLN A 28 9.90 5.59 13.89
N ILE A 29 8.63 5.42 13.52
CA ILE A 29 8.20 5.06 12.17
C ILE A 29 7.96 6.35 11.38
N ARG A 30 8.77 6.61 10.38
CA ARG A 30 8.80 7.89 9.65
C ARG A 30 7.48 8.26 9.00
N ASN A 31 6.85 7.33 8.27
CA ASN A 31 5.58 7.59 7.62
C ASN A 31 4.44 7.76 8.63
N ALA A 32 4.46 7.03 9.75
CA ALA A 32 3.53 7.26 10.85
C ALA A 32 3.66 8.69 11.42
N THR A 33 4.90 9.14 11.64
CA THR A 33 5.16 10.52 12.09
C THR A 33 4.67 11.53 11.05
N LEU A 34 4.91 11.27 9.76
CA LEU A 34 4.48 12.15 8.67
C LEU A 34 2.96 12.24 8.57
N ILE A 35 2.23 11.14 8.74
CA ILE A 35 0.77 11.13 8.84
C ILE A 35 0.32 12.05 9.99
N GLY A 36 0.92 11.93 11.16
CA GLY A 36 0.63 12.78 12.32
C GLY A 36 0.95 14.26 12.10
N GLU A 37 1.94 14.59 11.26
CA GLU A 37 2.30 15.96 10.90
C GLU A 37 1.37 16.54 9.82
N TYR A 38 0.92 15.72 8.86
CA TYR A 38 0.04 16.15 7.77
C TYR A 38 -1.40 16.40 8.22
N ALA A 39 -1.89 15.58 9.14
CA ALA A 39 -3.28 15.62 9.56
C ALA A 39 -3.74 17.01 10.08
N PRO A 40 -3.06 17.66 11.06
CA PRO A 40 -3.50 18.96 11.56
C PRO A 40 -3.42 20.06 10.52
N ILE A 41 -2.50 19.96 9.58
CA ILE A 41 -2.36 20.94 8.49
C ILE A 41 -3.51 20.80 7.51
N LEU A 42 -3.82 19.57 7.14
CA LEU A 42 -4.92 19.26 6.26
C LEU A 42 -6.26 19.60 6.91
N GLU A 43 -6.43 19.32 8.20
CA GLU A 43 -7.64 19.64 8.96
C GLU A 43 -7.91 21.15 9.02
N LYS A 44 -6.85 21.96 9.11
CA LYS A 44 -6.97 23.42 9.04
C LYS A 44 -7.39 23.93 7.66
N SER A 45 -6.89 23.30 6.58
CA SER A 45 -7.18 23.71 5.20
C SER A 45 -8.46 23.10 4.64
N ARG A 46 -8.87 21.95 5.17
CA ARG A 46 -10.03 21.15 4.72
C ARG A 46 -10.85 20.66 5.93
N PRO A 47 -11.43 21.58 6.72
CA PRO A 47 -12.14 21.23 7.95
C PRO A 47 -13.35 20.31 7.71
N GLU A 48 -13.94 20.36 6.52
CA GLU A 48 -15.04 19.47 6.11
C GLU A 48 -14.62 17.99 6.04
N LEU A 49 -13.33 17.71 5.90
CA LEU A 49 -12.76 16.36 5.87
C LEU A 49 -12.25 15.90 7.24
N SER A 50 -12.44 16.70 8.31
CA SER A 50 -11.94 16.38 9.65
C SER A 50 -12.30 14.97 10.12
N PRO A 51 -13.53 14.44 9.95
CA PRO A 51 -13.83 13.08 10.37
C PRO A 51 -12.99 12.02 9.66
N LEU A 52 -12.76 12.17 8.35
CA LEU A 52 -11.92 11.26 7.57
C LEU A 52 -10.44 11.39 7.94
N ILE A 53 -9.96 12.62 8.12
CA ILE A 53 -8.56 12.90 8.52
C ILE A 53 -8.27 12.26 9.88
N LYS A 54 -9.18 12.39 10.85
CA LYS A 54 -9.07 11.76 12.17
C LYS A 54 -9.04 10.23 12.08
N GLN A 55 -9.75 9.66 11.13
CA GLN A 55 -9.70 8.22 10.90
C GLN A 55 -8.36 7.78 10.27
N LEU A 56 -7.89 8.50 9.25
CA LEU A 56 -6.62 8.20 8.58
C LEU A 56 -5.41 8.38 9.52
N VAL A 57 -5.46 9.36 10.43
CA VAL A 57 -4.37 9.63 11.37
C VAL A 57 -4.17 8.51 12.40
N LEU A 58 -5.16 7.65 12.60
CA LEU A 58 -5.01 6.49 13.49
C LEU A 58 -3.88 5.57 13.05
N ASP A 59 -3.58 5.49 11.74
CA ASP A 59 -2.45 4.71 11.23
C ASP A 59 -1.06 5.24 11.65
N SER A 60 -1.00 6.44 12.26
CA SER A 60 0.21 6.91 12.93
C SER A 60 0.43 6.29 14.33
N THR A 61 -0.52 5.50 14.80
CA THR A 61 -0.58 4.95 16.17
C THR A 61 -0.88 3.45 16.14
N PRO A 62 -0.75 2.73 17.27
CA PRO A 62 -1.20 1.34 17.39
C PRO A 62 -2.72 1.14 17.22
N GLU A 63 -3.52 2.21 17.28
CA GLU A 63 -4.97 2.16 17.08
C GLU A 63 -5.36 2.05 15.59
N GLY A 64 -4.41 2.27 14.69
CA GLY A 64 -4.66 2.25 13.25
C GLY A 64 -4.97 0.87 12.69
N PRO A 65 -5.74 0.80 11.59
CA PRO A 65 -6.17 -0.46 11.01
C PRO A 65 -5.01 -1.34 10.53
N MET A 66 -3.90 -0.75 10.09
CA MET A 66 -2.72 -1.52 9.65
C MET A 66 -2.07 -2.27 10.82
N TYR A 67 -1.86 -1.62 11.95
CA TYR A 67 -1.31 -2.29 13.14
C TYR A 67 -2.32 -3.27 13.75
N GLN A 68 -3.58 -2.89 13.88
CA GLN A 68 -4.64 -3.75 14.41
C GLN A 68 -4.84 -5.00 13.55
N GLY A 69 -4.74 -4.87 12.24
CA GLY A 69 -4.76 -6.00 11.32
C GLY A 69 -3.62 -6.99 11.57
N LEU A 70 -2.40 -6.51 11.83
CA LEU A 70 -1.25 -7.35 12.19
C LEU A 70 -1.45 -8.00 13.57
N LYS A 71 -1.90 -7.24 14.56
CA LYS A 71 -2.19 -7.75 15.92
C LYS A 71 -3.19 -8.90 15.87
N LYS A 72 -4.28 -8.73 15.12
CA LYS A 72 -5.27 -9.78 14.91
C LYS A 72 -4.66 -11.01 14.22
N ARG A 73 -3.85 -10.82 13.17
CA ARG A 73 -3.22 -11.93 12.45
C ARG A 73 -2.23 -12.70 13.31
N VAL A 74 -1.46 -12.02 14.18
CA VAL A 74 -0.59 -12.67 15.17
C VAL A 74 -1.44 -13.57 16.08
N ALA A 75 -2.55 -13.05 16.62
CA ALA A 75 -3.46 -13.83 17.45
C ALA A 75 -4.09 -15.01 16.69
N ASP A 76 -4.54 -14.80 15.47
CA ASP A 76 -5.17 -15.85 14.64
C ASP A 76 -4.16 -16.94 14.20
N SER A 77 -2.87 -16.59 14.08
CA SER A 77 -1.83 -17.49 13.57
C SER A 77 -1.45 -18.62 14.52
N VAL A 78 -1.75 -18.50 15.81
CA VAL A 78 -1.50 -19.55 16.79
C VAL A 78 -2.58 -20.64 16.78
N VAL A 79 -3.70 -20.39 16.15
CA VAL A 79 -4.85 -21.31 16.08
C VAL A 79 -4.71 -22.20 14.84
N ALA A 80 -4.23 -23.42 15.01
CA ALA A 80 -3.94 -24.34 13.92
C ALA A 80 -5.16 -24.63 13.00
N SER A 81 -6.38 -24.61 13.55
CA SER A 81 -7.62 -24.83 12.78
C SER A 81 -7.95 -23.70 11.79
N ASN A 82 -7.26 -22.57 11.85
CA ASN A 82 -7.39 -21.50 10.88
C ASN A 82 -6.69 -21.78 9.54
N PHE A 83 -5.91 -22.87 9.48
CA PHE A 83 -5.06 -23.21 8.33
C PHE A 83 -5.41 -24.60 7.77
N VAL A 84 -5.25 -24.74 6.48
CA VAL A 84 -5.44 -26.03 5.80
C VAL A 84 -4.28 -27.02 6.12
N SER A 85 -3.08 -26.49 6.38
CA SER A 85 -1.89 -27.26 6.68
C SER A 85 -0.94 -26.50 7.59
N LYS A 86 0.00 -27.22 8.23
CA LYS A 86 1.10 -26.61 8.98
C LYS A 86 2.03 -25.78 8.10
N ASP A 87 2.19 -26.14 6.84
CA ASP A 87 2.99 -25.35 5.87
C ASP A 87 2.34 -23.99 5.61
N GLU A 88 1.00 -23.95 5.46
CA GLU A 88 0.28 -22.68 5.32
C GLU A 88 0.40 -21.83 6.59
N GLN A 89 0.32 -22.44 7.77
CA GLN A 89 0.54 -21.75 9.05
C GLN A 89 1.96 -21.16 9.14
N ALA A 90 2.98 -21.94 8.83
CA ALA A 90 4.37 -21.50 8.85
C ALA A 90 4.61 -20.36 7.82
N GLN A 91 4.02 -20.47 6.64
CA GLN A 91 4.11 -19.43 5.62
C GLN A 91 3.43 -18.13 6.10
N GLU A 92 2.26 -18.22 6.72
CA GLU A 92 1.58 -17.03 7.27
C GLU A 92 2.41 -16.40 8.40
N LEU A 93 2.97 -17.18 9.32
CA LEU A 93 3.86 -16.69 10.36
C LEU A 93 5.11 -15.98 9.78
N THR A 94 5.65 -16.49 8.69
CA THR A 94 6.76 -15.85 7.96
C THR A 94 6.32 -14.51 7.35
N ASN A 95 5.16 -14.48 6.69
CA ASN A 95 4.60 -13.24 6.12
C ASN A 95 4.34 -12.19 7.20
N ILE A 96 3.81 -12.58 8.36
CA ILE A 96 3.61 -11.71 9.52
C ILE A 96 4.95 -11.19 10.05
N SER A 97 5.96 -12.04 10.16
CA SER A 97 7.30 -11.66 10.61
C SER A 97 7.93 -10.59 9.73
N GLU A 98 7.75 -10.68 8.41
CA GLU A 98 8.17 -9.64 7.46
C GLU A 98 7.34 -8.36 7.64
N ALA A 99 6.02 -8.49 7.76
CA ALA A 99 5.11 -7.35 7.91
C ALA A 99 5.37 -6.53 9.19
N LEU A 100 5.86 -7.19 10.25
CA LEU A 100 6.24 -6.56 11.52
C LEU A 100 7.61 -5.87 11.47
N SER A 101 8.35 -5.96 10.36
CA SER A 101 9.57 -5.18 10.17
C SER A 101 9.25 -3.68 10.15
N PRO A 102 9.94 -2.85 10.95
CA PRO A 102 9.71 -1.41 10.97
C PRO A 102 9.88 -0.76 9.60
N VAL A 103 10.83 -1.25 8.80
CA VAL A 103 11.10 -0.74 7.45
C VAL A 103 9.93 -1.02 6.51
N LEU A 104 9.42 -2.26 6.52
CA LEU A 104 8.31 -2.65 5.65
C LEU A 104 6.98 -2.06 6.11
N PHE A 105 6.76 -1.94 7.42
CA PHE A 105 5.59 -1.26 7.97
C PHE A 105 5.58 0.23 7.63
N ASN A 106 6.74 0.88 7.73
CA ASN A 106 6.90 2.26 7.27
C ASN A 106 6.54 2.42 5.79
N ASP A 107 7.01 1.50 4.94
CA ASP A 107 6.70 1.53 3.51
C ASP A 107 5.20 1.31 3.24
N ALA A 108 4.56 0.44 4.01
CA ALA A 108 3.13 0.18 3.90
C ALA A 108 2.28 1.42 4.23
N LEU A 109 2.72 2.26 5.15
CA LEU A 109 2.05 3.51 5.50
C LEU A 109 2.19 4.59 4.43
N SER A 110 3.03 4.41 3.41
CA SER A 110 3.16 5.35 2.30
C SER A 110 1.83 5.58 1.57
N ASP A 111 0.98 4.56 1.48
CA ASP A 111 -0.33 4.68 0.85
C ASP A 111 -1.22 5.68 1.61
N VAL A 112 -1.23 5.65 2.93
CA VAL A 112 -1.99 6.60 3.78
C VAL A 112 -1.43 8.01 3.67
N VAL A 113 -0.10 8.17 3.69
CA VAL A 113 0.55 9.47 3.48
C VAL A 113 0.11 10.07 2.16
N ASN A 114 0.07 9.26 1.10
CA ASN A 114 -0.30 9.72 -0.24
C ASN A 114 -1.78 10.10 -0.35
N VAL A 115 -2.66 9.43 0.38
CA VAL A 115 -4.08 9.85 0.47
C VAL A 115 -4.20 11.24 1.10
N LEU A 116 -3.51 11.49 2.22
CA LEU A 116 -3.50 12.81 2.86
C LEU A 116 -2.90 13.89 1.95
N ALA A 117 -1.83 13.55 1.22
CA ALA A 117 -1.22 14.44 0.25
C ALA A 117 -2.18 14.78 -0.90
N ASP A 118 -2.89 13.79 -1.45
CA ASP A 118 -3.88 14.00 -2.50
C ASP A 118 -5.07 14.86 -2.03
N MET A 119 -5.52 14.66 -0.80
CA MET A 119 -6.56 15.48 -0.18
C MET A 119 -6.15 16.96 -0.02
N SER A 120 -4.86 17.24 0.02
CA SER A 120 -4.31 18.61 0.15
C SER A 120 -4.28 19.38 -1.16
N ASN A 121 -4.70 18.81 -2.27
CA ASN A 121 -4.61 19.42 -3.60
C ASN A 121 -3.17 19.88 -3.96
N GLY A 122 -2.17 19.11 -3.58
CA GLY A 122 -0.77 19.37 -3.87
C GLY A 122 -0.04 20.25 -2.85
N ALA A 123 -0.70 20.66 -1.75
CA ALA A 123 -0.05 21.40 -0.68
C ALA A 123 0.92 20.53 0.14
N LEU A 124 0.68 19.24 0.24
CA LEU A 124 1.50 18.26 0.92
C LEU A 124 2.17 17.32 -0.07
N ALA A 125 3.42 16.95 0.20
CA ALA A 125 4.19 16.11 -0.69
C ALA A 125 3.79 14.63 -0.58
N ARG A 126 3.65 13.97 -1.72
CA ARG A 126 3.53 12.51 -1.79
C ARG A 126 4.86 11.84 -1.49
N VAL A 127 4.81 10.62 -0.97
CA VAL A 127 5.97 9.76 -0.74
C VAL A 127 5.89 8.54 -1.65
N ASN A 128 7.03 8.11 -2.22
CA ASN A 128 7.16 6.80 -2.89
C ASN A 128 6.20 6.53 -4.05
N ALA A 129 5.43 7.50 -4.48
CA ALA A 129 4.47 7.32 -5.52
C ALA A 129 5.02 7.76 -6.87
N LEU A 130 4.68 7.01 -7.91
CA LEU A 130 4.69 7.56 -9.24
C LEU A 130 3.70 8.73 -9.31
N SER A 131 4.06 9.80 -10.02
CA SER A 131 3.08 10.78 -10.42
C SER A 131 2.01 10.09 -11.27
N GLN A 132 0.80 10.66 -11.31
CA GLN A 132 -0.27 10.16 -12.17
C GLN A 132 0.19 10.04 -13.63
N GLN A 133 0.91 11.03 -14.14
CA GLN A 133 1.49 11.00 -15.49
C GLN A 133 2.44 9.82 -15.71
N GLN A 134 3.32 9.53 -14.74
CA GLN A 134 4.25 8.40 -14.84
C GLN A 134 3.53 7.05 -14.77
N SER A 135 2.48 6.95 -13.96
CA SER A 135 1.64 5.76 -13.90
C SER A 135 0.88 5.54 -15.20
N GLN A 136 0.36 6.61 -15.82
CA GLN A 136 -0.30 6.55 -17.12
C GLN A 136 0.67 6.11 -18.22
N GLN A 137 1.88 6.67 -18.24
CA GLN A 137 2.90 6.28 -19.22
C GLN A 137 3.35 4.83 -19.06
N ALA A 138 3.44 4.34 -17.82
CA ALA A 138 3.92 2.99 -17.53
C ALA A 138 2.85 1.91 -17.73
N ASN A 139 1.59 2.19 -17.41
CA ASN A 139 0.52 1.21 -17.30
C ASN A 139 -0.82 1.68 -17.89
N SER A 140 -0.86 2.79 -18.57
CA SER A 140 -2.13 3.42 -18.99
C SER A 140 -3.10 3.61 -17.81
N SER A 141 -2.56 3.96 -16.62
CA SER A 141 -3.38 4.08 -15.43
C SER A 141 -4.35 5.25 -15.52
N GLU A 142 -5.53 5.05 -14.92
CA GLU A 142 -6.56 6.09 -14.82
C GLU A 142 -6.52 6.76 -13.45
N ASP A 143 -7.10 7.94 -13.38
CA ASP A 143 -7.37 8.61 -12.12
C ASP A 143 -8.67 8.08 -11.51
N PHE A 144 -8.52 7.29 -10.45
CA PHE A 144 -9.66 6.80 -9.66
C PHE A 144 -10.01 7.74 -8.50
N GLY A 145 -9.37 8.90 -8.42
CA GLY A 145 -9.61 9.89 -7.38
C GLY A 145 -8.81 9.65 -6.10
N VAL A 146 -9.08 10.52 -5.14
CA VAL A 146 -8.45 10.49 -3.81
C VAL A 146 -8.76 9.17 -3.11
N GLY A 147 -7.74 8.58 -2.47
CA GLY A 147 -7.89 7.32 -1.75
C GLY A 147 -7.71 6.07 -2.60
N SER A 148 -7.49 6.20 -3.91
CA SER A 148 -7.33 5.04 -4.81
C SER A 148 -6.20 4.09 -4.40
N GLN A 149 -5.17 4.58 -3.68
CA GLN A 149 -4.07 3.77 -3.13
C GLN A 149 -4.55 2.72 -2.12
N LEU A 150 -5.63 3.01 -1.39
CA LEU A 150 -6.17 2.12 -0.36
C LEU A 150 -7.16 1.10 -0.91
N VAL A 151 -7.61 1.26 -2.16
CA VAL A 151 -8.53 0.32 -2.82
C VAL A 151 -7.86 -1.05 -2.93
N GLY A 152 -8.59 -2.09 -2.58
CA GLY A 152 -8.08 -3.46 -2.54
C GLY A 152 -7.41 -3.85 -1.23
N ASN A 153 -7.08 -2.90 -0.34
CA ASN A 153 -6.52 -3.18 0.97
C ASN A 153 -7.64 -3.51 1.98
N PRO A 154 -7.72 -4.75 2.49
CA PRO A 154 -8.84 -5.20 3.34
C PRO A 154 -8.91 -4.51 4.70
N ASN A 155 -7.92 -3.71 5.08
CA ASN A 155 -7.97 -2.89 6.29
C ASN A 155 -8.89 -1.66 6.14
N TYR A 156 -9.20 -1.24 4.91
CA TYR A 156 -9.96 -0.02 4.63
C TYR A 156 -11.31 -0.28 3.95
N GLY A 157 -11.54 -1.46 3.40
CA GLY A 157 -12.76 -1.77 2.70
C GLY A 157 -12.82 -3.21 2.19
N THR A 158 -13.79 -3.48 1.33
CA THR A 158 -14.00 -4.80 0.73
C THR A 158 -14.59 -4.69 -0.67
N TRP A 159 -14.38 -5.71 -1.50
CA TRP A 159 -15.06 -5.85 -2.77
C TRP A 159 -16.44 -6.49 -2.56
N ASN A 160 -17.49 -5.79 -2.95
CA ASN A 160 -18.85 -6.29 -2.92
C ASN A 160 -19.38 -6.54 -4.34
N ASN A 161 -20.03 -7.69 -4.50
CA ASN A 161 -20.66 -8.06 -5.77
C ASN A 161 -22.07 -7.49 -5.84
N ASN A 162 -22.36 -6.74 -6.89
CA ASN A 162 -23.69 -6.26 -7.22
C ASN A 162 -23.99 -6.60 -8.70
N ASN A 163 -24.98 -7.44 -8.92
CA ASN A 163 -25.39 -7.86 -10.27
C ASN A 163 -24.25 -8.40 -11.15
N GLY A 164 -23.33 -9.17 -10.57
CA GLY A 164 -22.20 -9.78 -11.27
C GLY A 164 -21.01 -8.85 -11.53
N MET A 165 -21.06 -7.62 -11.04
CA MET A 165 -19.91 -6.71 -10.99
C MET A 165 -19.50 -6.48 -9.53
N SER A 166 -18.19 -6.39 -9.29
CA SER A 166 -17.67 -6.10 -7.97
C SER A 166 -17.25 -4.65 -7.88
N PHE A 167 -17.72 -3.97 -6.83
CA PHE A 167 -17.38 -2.59 -6.53
C PHE A 167 -16.68 -2.50 -5.19
N TRP A 168 -15.80 -1.49 -5.03
CA TRP A 168 -15.14 -1.23 -3.76
C TRP A 168 -16.08 -0.53 -2.80
N GLU A 169 -16.20 -1.08 -1.60
CA GLU A 169 -16.96 -0.51 -0.50
C GLU A 169 -16.03 -0.23 0.67
N TRP A 170 -16.01 1.03 1.10
CA TRP A 170 -15.19 1.52 2.19
C TRP A 170 -15.81 1.19 3.55
N TYR A 171 -14.97 0.93 4.55
CA TYR A 171 -15.42 0.73 5.94
C TYR A 171 -15.60 2.05 6.67
N GLY A 172 -16.62 2.13 7.54
CA GLY A 172 -16.81 3.21 8.50
C GLY A 172 -16.64 4.61 7.92
N MET A 173 -15.83 5.42 8.59
CA MET A 173 -15.56 6.80 8.16
C MET A 173 -14.78 6.90 6.85
N TYR A 174 -14.10 5.83 6.41
CA TYR A 174 -13.50 5.79 5.08
C TYR A 174 -14.52 5.87 3.95
N ALA A 175 -15.80 5.60 4.24
CA ALA A 175 -16.88 5.81 3.27
C ALA A 175 -16.97 7.26 2.76
N LEU A 176 -16.44 8.22 3.51
CA LEU A 176 -16.34 9.61 3.06
C LEU A 176 -15.41 9.78 1.86
N ILE A 177 -14.47 8.86 1.64
CA ILE A 177 -13.62 8.87 0.44
C ILE A 177 -14.47 8.69 -0.82
N SER A 178 -15.57 7.96 -0.76
CA SER A 178 -16.48 7.77 -1.90
C SER A 178 -17.07 9.08 -2.42
N ASN A 179 -17.15 10.10 -1.59
CA ASN A 179 -17.59 11.44 -1.99
C ASN A 179 -16.51 12.22 -2.76
N LEU A 180 -15.25 11.77 -2.69
CA LEU A 180 -14.09 12.38 -3.33
C LEU A 180 -13.71 11.67 -4.63
N SER A 181 -14.22 10.47 -4.85
CA SER A 181 -13.93 9.64 -6.01
C SER A 181 -15.19 8.94 -6.54
N SER A 182 -15.20 8.64 -7.82
CA SER A 182 -16.30 7.87 -8.43
C SER A 182 -16.31 6.42 -7.93
N PRO A 183 -17.47 5.71 -8.02
CA PRO A 183 -17.54 4.30 -7.71
C PRO A 183 -16.51 3.48 -8.49
N ILE A 184 -15.75 2.66 -7.78
CA ILE A 184 -14.62 1.91 -8.36
C ILE A 184 -15.02 0.47 -8.58
N SER A 185 -15.14 0.06 -9.85
CA SER A 185 -15.37 -1.34 -10.22
C SER A 185 -14.07 -2.12 -10.26
N PHE A 186 -14.12 -3.39 -9.86
CA PHE A 186 -12.92 -4.23 -9.79
C PHE A 186 -12.26 -4.43 -11.16
N ASP A 187 -13.05 -4.61 -12.23
CA ASP A 187 -12.50 -4.87 -13.54
C ASP A 187 -11.74 -3.67 -14.12
N ARG A 188 -12.29 -2.47 -14.01
CA ARG A 188 -11.64 -1.24 -14.42
C ARG A 188 -10.41 -0.95 -13.56
N TRP A 189 -10.55 -1.02 -12.23
CA TRP A 189 -9.46 -0.82 -11.29
C TRP A 189 -8.32 -1.83 -11.50
N GLY A 190 -8.64 -3.10 -11.69
CA GLY A 190 -7.64 -4.15 -11.89
C GLY A 190 -6.77 -3.94 -13.13
N ARG A 191 -7.31 -3.27 -14.17
CA ARG A 191 -6.59 -2.98 -15.44
C ARG A 191 -5.81 -1.68 -15.40
N TYR A 192 -6.37 -0.64 -14.80
CA TYR A 192 -5.92 0.74 -15.00
C TYR A 192 -5.49 1.44 -13.70
N ARG A 193 -5.40 0.73 -12.59
CA ARG A 193 -4.98 1.33 -11.31
C ARG A 193 -3.56 1.89 -11.37
N GLY A 194 -3.35 2.96 -10.63
CA GLY A 194 -2.01 3.49 -10.37
C GLY A 194 -1.23 2.69 -9.35
N TYR A 195 -0.09 3.24 -8.96
CA TYR A 195 0.78 2.65 -7.94
C TYR A 195 0.14 2.63 -6.56
N SER A 196 0.35 1.53 -5.83
CA SER A 196 0.01 1.38 -4.43
C SER A 196 0.99 0.41 -3.79
N TYR A 197 1.56 0.74 -2.62
CA TYR A 197 2.45 -0.18 -1.93
C TYR A 197 1.74 -1.51 -1.63
N TYR A 198 0.54 -1.43 -1.04
CA TYR A 198 -0.21 -2.63 -0.69
C TYR A 198 -0.46 -3.54 -1.90
N ASN A 199 -0.98 -2.99 -2.97
CA ASN A 199 -1.35 -3.79 -4.14
C ASN A 199 -0.15 -4.35 -4.91
N ASP A 200 0.99 -3.65 -4.90
CA ASP A 200 2.18 -4.02 -5.66
C ASP A 200 3.19 -4.85 -4.86
N TYR A 201 3.27 -4.65 -3.54
CA TYR A 201 4.25 -5.31 -2.68
C TYR A 201 3.67 -5.93 -1.40
N GLY A 202 2.57 -5.36 -0.88
CA GLY A 202 2.13 -5.59 0.49
C GLY A 202 1.10 -6.68 0.70
N ARG A 203 0.52 -7.27 -0.34
CA ARG A 203 -0.63 -8.20 -0.19
C ARG A 203 -0.34 -9.38 0.71
N TYR A 204 0.81 -10.04 0.55
CA TYR A 204 1.17 -11.19 1.38
C TYR A 204 1.52 -10.78 2.81
N ARG A 205 2.11 -9.60 2.98
CA ARG A 205 2.53 -9.08 4.28
C ARG A 205 1.36 -8.54 5.09
N TYR A 206 0.41 -7.85 4.45
CA TYR A 206 -0.64 -7.09 5.13
C TYR A 206 -2.06 -7.62 4.90
N SER A 207 -2.19 -8.87 4.46
CA SER A 207 -3.46 -9.60 4.35
C SER A 207 -3.32 -11.03 4.84
N SER A 208 -4.36 -11.53 5.50
CA SER A 208 -4.45 -12.94 5.89
C SER A 208 -4.71 -13.84 4.67
N PRO A 209 -4.46 -15.16 4.78
CA PRO A 209 -4.80 -16.12 3.73
C PRO A 209 -6.26 -16.03 3.28
N LYS A 210 -7.17 -15.88 4.23
CA LYS A 210 -8.61 -15.72 3.98
C LYS A 210 -8.94 -14.45 3.17
N GLN A 211 -8.29 -13.33 3.51
CA GLN A 211 -8.46 -12.07 2.78
C GLN A 211 -7.88 -12.17 1.35
N ARG A 212 -6.72 -12.80 1.20
CA ARG A 212 -6.12 -13.04 -0.14
C ARG A 212 -7.00 -13.95 -1.00
N LYS A 213 -7.58 -15.00 -0.41
CA LYS A 213 -8.51 -15.89 -1.11
C LYS A 213 -9.74 -15.12 -1.60
N LYS A 214 -10.34 -14.28 -0.75
CA LYS A 214 -11.48 -13.43 -1.15
C LYS A 214 -11.13 -12.55 -2.35
N HIS A 215 -9.95 -11.92 -2.35
CA HIS A 215 -9.48 -11.10 -3.47
C HIS A 215 -9.27 -11.94 -4.74
N SER A 216 -8.67 -13.11 -4.61
CA SER A 216 -8.47 -14.04 -5.72
C SER A 216 -9.80 -14.53 -6.33
N ASP A 217 -10.80 -14.78 -5.51
CA ASP A 217 -12.13 -15.18 -5.96
C ASP A 217 -12.80 -14.08 -6.79
N VAL A 218 -12.67 -12.81 -6.37
CA VAL A 218 -13.16 -11.66 -7.12
C VAL A 218 -12.43 -11.55 -8.46
N TRP A 219 -11.11 -11.69 -8.45
CA TRP A 219 -10.28 -11.70 -9.65
C TRP A 219 -10.71 -12.78 -10.65
N ASN A 220 -10.87 -14.01 -10.18
CA ASN A 220 -11.24 -15.15 -11.00
C ASN A 220 -12.64 -15.00 -11.61
N LYS A 221 -13.62 -14.50 -10.83
CA LYS A 221 -14.97 -14.22 -11.31
C LYS A 221 -14.95 -13.14 -12.41
N THR A 222 -14.17 -12.09 -12.21
CA THR A 222 -14.05 -10.99 -13.18
C THR A 222 -13.35 -11.46 -14.45
N ASN A 223 -12.27 -12.21 -14.36
CA ASN A 223 -11.55 -12.72 -15.53
C ASN A 223 -12.36 -13.73 -16.36
N LYS A 224 -13.18 -14.56 -15.74
CA LYS A 224 -14.09 -15.45 -16.46
C LYS A 224 -15.10 -14.69 -17.30
N LYS A 225 -15.50 -13.49 -16.86
CA LYS A 225 -16.47 -12.63 -17.58
C LYS A 225 -15.82 -11.82 -18.70
N PHE A 226 -14.53 -11.48 -18.57
CA PHE A 226 -13.79 -10.59 -19.49
C PHE A 226 -12.46 -11.22 -19.91
N SER A 227 -12.51 -12.28 -20.72
CA SER A 227 -11.34 -13.12 -21.05
C SER A 227 -10.27 -12.48 -21.95
N THR A 228 -10.39 -11.20 -22.35
CA THR A 228 -9.53 -10.56 -23.36
C THR A 228 -8.81 -9.30 -22.90
N GLY A 229 -8.50 -9.14 -21.62
CA GLY A 229 -7.80 -7.95 -21.13
C GLY A 229 -6.28 -8.16 -20.94
N SER A 230 -5.45 -7.18 -21.36
CA SER A 230 -4.03 -7.17 -21.04
C SER A 230 -3.80 -7.22 -19.52
N ARG A 231 -2.83 -8.03 -19.09
CA ARG A 231 -2.48 -8.14 -17.69
C ARG A 231 -1.91 -6.82 -17.19
N TYR A 232 -2.44 -6.30 -16.09
CA TYR A 232 -1.80 -5.21 -15.38
C TYR A 232 -0.40 -5.63 -14.95
N SER A 233 0.59 -4.82 -15.31
CA SER A 233 1.97 -4.98 -14.88
C SER A 233 2.40 -3.70 -14.17
N THR A 234 2.70 -3.82 -12.87
CA THR A 234 3.30 -2.69 -12.16
C THR A 234 4.73 -2.49 -12.63
N PRO A 235 5.18 -1.24 -12.84
CA PRO A 235 6.57 -0.95 -13.16
C PRO A 235 7.57 -1.50 -12.14
N TYR A 236 7.11 -1.79 -10.93
CA TYR A 236 7.94 -2.26 -9.80
C TYR A 236 7.77 -3.73 -9.44
N SER A 237 6.90 -4.46 -10.12
CA SER A 237 6.55 -5.85 -9.75
C SER A 237 7.73 -6.82 -9.76
N LYS A 238 8.84 -6.47 -10.38
CA LYS A 238 10.02 -7.34 -10.53
C LYS A 238 11.20 -6.99 -9.62
N SER A 239 11.14 -5.89 -8.87
CA SER A 239 12.30 -5.49 -8.06
C SER A 239 11.99 -5.49 -6.56
N ARG A 240 12.63 -6.39 -5.82
CA ARG A 240 12.69 -6.35 -4.34
C ARG A 240 13.43 -5.10 -3.81
N VAL A 241 14.04 -4.32 -4.68
CA VAL A 241 14.84 -3.13 -4.35
C VAL A 241 13.97 -1.94 -3.95
N GLY A 242 12.63 -2.03 -4.12
CA GLY A 242 11.70 -0.94 -3.85
C GLY A 242 11.64 -0.49 -2.40
N SER A 243 11.56 -1.42 -1.44
CA SER A 243 11.22 -1.09 -0.05
C SER A 243 12.26 -0.22 0.67
N SER A 244 13.55 -0.49 0.53
CA SER A 244 14.60 0.32 1.18
C SER A 244 14.75 1.72 0.57
N ARG A 245 14.37 1.92 -0.69
CA ARG A 245 14.31 3.24 -1.34
C ARG A 245 13.09 4.01 -0.93
N LEU A 246 11.96 3.33 -0.72
CA LEU A 246 10.73 3.93 -0.22
C LEU A 246 10.97 4.62 1.13
N SER A 247 11.64 3.98 2.07
CA SER A 247 11.97 4.56 3.38
C SER A 247 12.85 5.81 3.28
N ARG A 248 13.79 5.86 2.33
CA ARG A 248 14.62 7.05 2.08
C ARG A 248 13.81 8.22 1.52
N GLN A 249 12.93 7.98 0.57
CA GLN A 249 12.05 9.02 0.01
C GLN A 249 11.08 9.56 1.06
N SER A 250 10.54 8.70 1.90
CA SER A 250 9.71 9.09 3.03
C SER A 250 10.43 10.05 3.98
N SER A 251 11.73 9.79 4.25
CA SER A 251 12.57 10.68 5.04
C SER A 251 12.76 12.05 4.37
N GLN A 252 12.99 12.07 3.06
CA GLN A 252 13.14 13.30 2.29
C GLN A 252 11.84 14.12 2.25
N ALA A 253 10.70 13.45 2.07
CA ALA A 253 9.39 14.10 2.09
C ALA A 253 9.08 14.73 3.45
N LYS A 254 9.38 14.05 4.55
CA LYS A 254 9.25 14.61 5.90
C LYS A 254 10.08 15.87 6.09
N THR A 255 11.34 15.86 5.63
CA THR A 255 12.22 17.02 5.70
C THR A 255 11.72 18.18 4.84
N ALA A 256 11.21 17.88 3.64
CA ALA A 256 10.64 18.89 2.75
C ALA A 256 9.36 19.50 3.33
N ALA A 257 8.48 18.68 3.93
CA ALA A 257 7.29 19.15 4.62
C ALA A 257 7.63 20.09 5.78
N GLY A 258 8.58 19.68 6.66
CA GLY A 258 9.01 20.50 7.78
C GLY A 258 9.61 21.86 7.39
N LYS A 259 10.31 21.93 6.26
CA LYS A 259 10.84 23.19 5.72
C LYS A 259 9.77 24.08 5.09
N GLY A 260 8.74 23.47 4.48
CA GLY A 260 7.66 24.22 3.82
C GLY A 260 6.74 24.96 4.79
N PHE A 261 6.68 24.51 6.04
CA PHE A 261 5.81 25.12 7.06
C PHE A 261 6.47 26.27 7.82
N SER A 262 7.79 26.39 7.79
CA SER A 262 8.52 27.51 8.39
C SER A 262 8.52 28.77 7.52
N SER A 263 8.18 28.65 6.24
CA SER A 263 8.04 29.79 5.33
C SER A 263 6.63 29.79 4.74
N SER A 264 5.84 30.78 5.10
CA SER A 264 4.52 31.03 4.57
C SER A 264 4.56 31.30 3.07
N ASN A 265 4.73 30.31 2.22
CA ASN A 265 4.34 30.47 0.82
C ASN A 265 4.60 29.18 0.03
N ARG A 266 3.51 28.66 -0.49
CA ARG A 266 3.46 27.76 -1.65
C ARG A 266 4.47 26.61 -1.57
N PHE A 267 4.02 25.53 -1.03
CA PHE A 267 4.50 24.24 -1.51
C PHE A 267 4.19 24.24 -3.03
N LYS A 268 5.13 24.73 -3.81
CA LYS A 268 5.18 24.32 -5.19
C LYS A 268 5.18 22.80 -5.08
N GLN A 269 4.16 22.18 -5.66
CA GLN A 269 4.20 20.78 -5.97
C GLN A 269 5.57 20.57 -6.61
N THR A 270 6.58 20.28 -5.80
CA THR A 270 7.77 19.67 -6.31
C THR A 270 7.18 18.39 -6.86
N ARG A 271 6.92 18.41 -8.16
CA ARG A 271 6.76 17.16 -8.92
C ARG A 271 7.88 16.36 -8.36
N SER A 272 7.55 15.47 -7.43
CA SER A 272 8.54 14.63 -6.82
C SER A 272 9.13 13.93 -8.02
N THR A 273 10.27 14.42 -8.47
CA THR A 273 11.15 13.67 -9.34
C THR A 273 11.58 12.55 -8.43
N SER A 274 10.65 11.59 -8.28
CA SER A 274 10.92 10.37 -7.60
C SER A 274 12.23 9.89 -8.21
N SER A 275 13.20 9.52 -7.38
CA SER A 275 14.46 8.95 -7.87
C SER A 275 14.21 7.76 -8.81
N TYR A 276 12.98 7.24 -8.80
CA TYR A 276 12.46 6.27 -9.76
C TYR A 276 12.19 6.87 -11.15
N ALA A 277 11.80 8.16 -11.24
CA ALA A 277 11.56 8.81 -12.52
C ALA A 277 12.85 9.12 -13.26
N ASN A 278 13.92 9.47 -12.53
CA ASN A 278 15.20 9.85 -13.11
C ASN A 278 16.15 8.66 -13.33
N ASN A 279 15.87 7.49 -12.74
CA ASN A 279 16.67 6.29 -12.98
C ASN A 279 16.03 5.46 -14.09
N SER A 280 16.29 5.81 -15.32
CA SER A 280 16.04 5.01 -16.52
C SER A 280 16.58 3.58 -16.42
N SER A 281 17.54 3.31 -15.52
CA SER A 281 18.07 1.98 -15.25
C SER A 281 17.06 0.98 -14.70
N PHE A 282 15.93 1.43 -14.12
CA PHE A 282 14.85 0.50 -13.70
C PHE A 282 13.94 0.04 -14.83
N ARG A 283 13.88 0.80 -15.94
CA ARG A 283 13.18 0.39 -17.15
C ARG A 283 14.03 -0.51 -18.04
N ASN A 284 15.34 -0.46 -17.86
CA ASN A 284 16.29 -1.21 -18.65
C ASN A 284 17.05 -2.23 -17.81
N SER A 285 16.37 -3.18 -17.20
CA SER A 285 16.88 -4.53 -17.38
C SER A 285 16.57 -4.88 -18.83
N ARG A 286 17.41 -4.40 -19.73
CA ARG A 286 17.45 -4.89 -21.09
C ARG A 286 17.62 -6.40 -20.99
N SER A 287 16.57 -7.13 -21.23
CA SER A 287 16.75 -8.37 -21.92
C SER A 287 17.32 -7.97 -23.28
N SER A 288 18.63 -7.92 -23.40
CA SER A 288 19.29 -8.03 -24.69
C SER A 288 18.96 -9.45 -25.16
N THR A 289 17.81 -9.63 -25.76
CA THR A 289 17.60 -10.71 -26.71
C THR A 289 18.52 -10.35 -27.86
N SER A 290 19.75 -10.84 -27.79
CA SER A 290 20.58 -11.00 -28.96
C SER A 290 19.79 -11.87 -29.93
N ARG A 291 19.11 -11.27 -30.87
CA ARG A 291 18.67 -11.95 -32.08
C ARG A 291 19.92 -12.33 -32.83
N GLY A 292 20.39 -13.54 -32.59
CA GLY A 292 21.34 -14.17 -33.46
C GLY A 292 20.74 -14.21 -34.87
N SER A 293 21.31 -13.45 -35.77
CA SER A 293 21.04 -13.61 -37.20
C SER A 293 21.59 -14.94 -37.64
N SER A 294 20.76 -15.97 -37.74
CA SER A 294 21.09 -17.18 -38.48
C SER A 294 21.02 -16.80 -39.97
N ARG A 295 22.17 -16.50 -40.55
CA ARG A 295 22.33 -16.64 -42.01
C ARG A 295 22.40 -18.12 -42.32
N GLY A 296 21.30 -18.68 -42.84
CA GLY A 296 21.32 -19.93 -43.51
C GLY A 296 21.98 -19.79 -44.88
N LYS A 297 22.83 -20.72 -45.16
CA LYS A 297 23.21 -21.11 -46.53
C LYS A 297 22.20 -22.10 -47.04
#